data_11259874790a9b17e239bb56edd1b603
#
_entry.id   11259874790a9b17e239bb56edd1b603
#
_cell.length_a   1.000
_cell.length_b   1.000
_cell.length_c   1.000
_cell.angle_alpha   90.00
_cell.angle_beta   90.00
_cell.angle_gamma   90.00
#
_symmetry.space_group_name_H-M   'P 1'
#
loop_
_entity.id
_entity.type
_entity.pdbx_description
1 polymer ?
#
loop_
_entity_poly.entity_id
_entity_poly.type
_entity_poly.pdbx_seq_one_letter_code
_entity_poly.pdbx_strand_id
1 'polypeptide(L)'
;SHVTIMTGLLPVAHGVRDNGVVFAPQPSSPTLARRLQDAGYRTGAFVGAYVLDRRFGLADGFDSYDDRIRRNPDEGARLEAERRGGDVADGAVAWLNQSTSPFFLWVHLYDPHAPYEPPAGYAEKANGDAYNGEVAYADAQVARIVEVLRARGASSSTVVAVAGDHGEGLGEHGEQP
;
A
#
# COMPACT_ATOMS: atom_id res chain seq x y z
N SER A 1 2.29 -6.32 -9.83
CA SER A 1 3.23 -5.22 -9.52
C SER A 1 3.89 -5.40 -8.15
N HIS A 2 3.14 -5.58 -7.04
CA HIS A 2 3.68 -5.56 -5.66
C HIS A 2 4.68 -6.68 -5.34
N VAL A 3 4.48 -7.91 -5.88
CA VAL A 3 5.48 -8.98 -5.74
C VAL A 3 6.80 -8.58 -6.41
N THR A 4 6.74 -7.95 -7.58
CA THR A 4 7.93 -7.42 -8.27
C THR A 4 8.64 -6.36 -7.41
N ILE A 5 7.90 -5.41 -6.83
CA ILE A 5 8.46 -4.37 -5.94
C ILE A 5 9.15 -5.01 -4.72
N MET A 6 8.51 -6.01 -4.11
CA MET A 6 9.03 -6.64 -2.89
C MET A 6 10.15 -7.66 -3.12
N THR A 7 10.29 -8.19 -4.33
CA THR A 7 11.31 -9.20 -4.63
C THR A 7 12.42 -8.74 -5.57
N GLY A 8 12.16 -7.69 -6.36
CA GLY A 8 13.01 -7.29 -7.48
C GLY A 8 12.96 -8.24 -8.67
N LEU A 9 12.07 -9.22 -8.67
CA LEU A 9 11.92 -10.21 -9.73
C LEU A 9 10.81 -9.83 -10.71
N LEU A 10 10.95 -10.20 -11.97
CA LEU A 10 9.90 -10.08 -12.97
C LEU A 10 8.81 -11.15 -12.77
N PRO A 11 7.57 -10.94 -13.26
CA PRO A 11 6.46 -11.89 -13.16
C PRO A 11 6.78 -13.29 -13.69
N VAL A 12 7.62 -13.40 -14.71
CA VAL A 12 8.08 -14.69 -15.25
C VAL A 12 8.94 -15.48 -14.26
N ALA A 13 9.63 -14.80 -13.34
CA ALA A 13 10.50 -15.42 -12.35
C ALA A 13 9.78 -15.72 -11.04
N HIS A 14 8.90 -14.83 -10.56
CA HIS A 14 8.16 -15.07 -9.31
C HIS A 14 6.80 -15.78 -9.52
N GLY A 15 6.34 -15.93 -10.76
CA GLY A 15 5.15 -16.74 -11.13
C GLY A 15 3.79 -16.06 -10.93
N VAL A 16 3.71 -14.90 -10.29
CA VAL A 16 2.46 -14.16 -10.06
C VAL A 16 2.20 -13.23 -11.22
N ARG A 17 1.16 -13.52 -12.01
CA ARG A 17 0.82 -12.76 -13.23
C ARG A 17 -0.54 -12.07 -13.16
N ASP A 18 -1.40 -12.52 -12.22
CA ASP A 18 -2.76 -12.02 -12.07
C ASP A 18 -3.08 -11.79 -10.59
N ASN A 19 -4.11 -10.98 -10.32
CA ASN A 19 -4.67 -10.78 -9.00
C ASN A 19 -5.28 -12.11 -8.48
N GLY A 20 -5.15 -12.34 -7.16
CA GLY A 20 -5.65 -13.56 -6.53
C GLY A 20 -4.71 -14.78 -6.63
N VAL A 21 -3.60 -14.67 -7.35
CA VAL A 21 -2.55 -15.71 -7.36
C VAL A 21 -1.73 -15.61 -6.08
N VAL A 22 -1.56 -16.74 -5.40
CA VAL A 22 -0.75 -16.80 -4.17
C VAL A 22 0.73 -16.78 -4.52
N PHE A 23 1.44 -15.81 -3.97
CA PHE A 23 2.89 -15.75 -4.01
C PHE A 23 3.48 -16.70 -2.96
N ALA A 24 4.40 -17.57 -3.38
CA ALA A 24 5.16 -18.43 -2.48
C ALA A 24 6.60 -17.91 -2.39
N PRO A 25 6.97 -17.25 -1.28
CA PRO A 25 8.34 -16.77 -1.08
C PRO A 25 9.36 -17.91 -1.19
N GLN A 26 10.46 -17.65 -1.88
CA GLN A 26 11.54 -18.62 -2.04
C GLN A 26 12.73 -18.22 -1.17
N PRO A 27 13.37 -19.16 -0.45
CA PRO A 27 14.57 -18.87 0.35
C PRO A 27 15.71 -18.25 -0.47
N SER A 28 15.82 -18.62 -1.75
CA SER A 28 16.82 -18.07 -2.69
C SER A 28 16.50 -16.65 -3.15
N SER A 29 15.28 -16.18 -2.98
CA SER A 29 14.81 -14.87 -3.42
C SER A 29 13.82 -14.29 -2.42
N PRO A 30 14.27 -14.00 -1.18
CA PRO A 30 13.43 -13.47 -0.13
C PRO A 30 12.92 -12.07 -0.49
N THR A 31 11.77 -11.69 0.08
CA THR A 31 11.22 -10.34 -0.06
C THR A 31 12.14 -9.30 0.60
N LEU A 32 12.00 -8.04 0.20
CA LEU A 32 12.67 -6.92 0.87
C LEU A 32 12.34 -6.89 2.38
N ALA A 33 11.09 -7.16 2.74
CA ALA A 33 10.66 -7.23 4.13
C ALA A 33 11.43 -8.33 4.89
N ARG A 34 11.55 -9.53 4.33
CA ARG A 34 12.30 -10.63 4.94
C ARG A 34 13.78 -10.27 5.11
N ARG A 35 14.41 -9.69 4.08
CA ARG A 35 15.81 -9.27 4.16
C ARG A 35 16.06 -8.25 5.28
N LEU A 36 15.16 -7.28 5.42
CA LEU A 36 15.27 -6.26 6.46
C LEU A 36 14.94 -6.82 7.85
N GLN A 37 13.95 -7.71 7.96
CA GLN A 37 13.67 -8.41 9.21
C GLN A 37 14.89 -9.22 9.69
N ASP A 38 15.51 -9.99 8.79
CA ASP A 38 16.72 -10.77 9.09
C ASP A 38 17.92 -9.88 9.46
N ALA A 39 17.93 -8.63 8.98
CA ALA A 39 18.91 -7.61 9.34
C ALA A 39 18.58 -6.87 10.66
N GLY A 40 17.52 -7.29 11.38
CA GLY A 40 17.14 -6.75 12.68
C GLY A 40 16.24 -5.50 12.61
N TYR A 41 15.66 -5.21 11.45
CA TYR A 41 14.64 -4.15 11.34
C TYR A 41 13.31 -4.65 11.89
N ARG A 42 12.62 -3.80 12.62
CA ARG A 42 11.18 -3.99 12.88
C ARG A 42 10.40 -3.72 11.62
N THR A 43 9.53 -4.64 11.20
CA THR A 43 8.85 -4.57 9.90
C THR A 43 7.35 -4.46 10.05
N GLY A 44 6.74 -3.50 9.36
CA GLY A 44 5.30 -3.28 9.37
C GLY A 44 4.74 -3.04 7.96
N ALA A 45 3.56 -3.59 7.69
CA ALA A 45 2.80 -3.33 6.48
C ALA A 45 1.36 -2.95 6.81
N PHE A 46 0.82 -1.97 6.10
CA PHE A 46 -0.56 -1.49 6.19
C PHE A 46 -1.10 -1.36 4.79
N VAL A 47 -2.06 -2.21 4.42
CA VAL A 47 -2.51 -2.33 3.03
C VAL A 47 -3.98 -1.97 2.86
N GLY A 48 -4.30 -1.29 1.76
CA GLY A 48 -5.63 -0.82 1.41
C GLY A 48 -6.41 -1.71 0.45
N ALA A 49 -5.75 -2.69 -0.22
CA ALA A 49 -6.39 -3.53 -1.23
C ALA A 49 -6.49 -4.99 -0.79
N TYR A 50 -7.63 -5.63 -1.09
CA TYR A 50 -7.84 -7.05 -0.78
C TYR A 50 -6.86 -7.99 -1.48
N VAL A 51 -6.43 -7.65 -2.69
CA VAL A 51 -5.42 -8.43 -3.42
C VAL A 51 -4.05 -8.49 -2.70
N LEU A 52 -3.89 -7.72 -1.64
CA LEU A 52 -2.73 -7.71 -0.74
C LEU A 52 -3.02 -8.37 0.62
N ASP A 53 -4.20 -9.01 0.80
CA ASP A 53 -4.47 -9.82 2.00
C ASP A 53 -3.34 -10.85 2.22
N ARG A 54 -2.98 -11.11 3.47
CA ARG A 54 -1.88 -12.03 3.86
C ARG A 54 -1.97 -13.41 3.22
N ARG A 55 -3.18 -13.87 2.86
CA ARG A 55 -3.41 -15.14 2.17
C ARG A 55 -2.70 -15.22 0.83
N PHE A 56 -2.41 -14.07 0.20
CA PHE A 56 -1.71 -14.02 -1.08
C PHE A 56 -0.18 -14.01 -0.95
N GLY A 57 0.36 -14.12 0.27
CA GLY A 57 1.76 -14.46 0.52
C GLY A 57 2.72 -13.30 0.71
N LEU A 58 2.30 -12.04 0.55
CA LEU A 58 3.18 -10.87 0.72
C LEU A 58 3.43 -10.49 2.19
N ALA A 59 2.77 -11.16 3.15
CA ALA A 59 3.00 -10.93 4.57
C ALA A 59 4.34 -11.49 5.09
N ASP A 60 5.03 -12.30 4.29
CA ASP A 60 6.31 -12.87 4.67
C ASP A 60 7.38 -11.80 4.91
N GLY A 61 8.02 -11.86 6.07
CA GLY A 61 9.03 -10.91 6.51
C GLY A 61 8.48 -9.67 7.22
N PHE A 62 7.16 -9.58 7.48
CA PHE A 62 6.58 -8.51 8.29
C PHE A 62 6.22 -9.00 9.70
N ASP A 63 6.68 -8.30 10.73
CA ASP A 63 6.29 -8.53 12.13
C ASP A 63 4.84 -8.11 12.38
N SER A 64 4.39 -7.07 11.68
CA SER A 64 3.03 -6.56 11.71
C SER A 64 2.51 -6.42 10.27
N TYR A 65 1.37 -7.06 9.98
CA TYR A 65 0.72 -6.96 8.69
C TYR A 65 -0.76 -6.63 8.88
N ASP A 66 -1.16 -5.41 8.57
CA ASP A 66 -2.53 -4.93 8.73
C ASP A 66 -3.27 -4.93 7.38
N ASP A 67 -4.02 -5.98 7.17
CA ASP A 67 -4.87 -6.25 6.02
C ASP A 67 -6.36 -6.29 6.40
N ARG A 68 -6.78 -5.49 7.40
CA ARG A 68 -8.16 -5.41 7.90
C ARG A 68 -9.06 -4.66 6.93
N ILE A 69 -9.41 -5.33 5.83
CA ILE A 69 -10.31 -4.79 4.81
C ILE A 69 -11.74 -5.26 5.13
N ARG A 70 -12.65 -4.31 5.25
CA ARG A 70 -14.07 -4.60 5.49
C ARG A 70 -14.64 -5.30 4.25
N ARG A 71 -15.26 -6.45 4.46
CA ARG A 71 -15.99 -7.18 3.43
C ARG A 71 -17.47 -7.06 3.72
N ASN A 72 -18.24 -6.73 2.72
CA ASN A 72 -19.67 -6.91 2.77
C ASN A 72 -19.95 -8.41 2.52
N PRO A 73 -20.57 -9.16 3.45
CA PRO A 73 -20.86 -10.58 3.29
C PRO A 73 -21.71 -10.91 2.06
N ASP A 74 -22.52 -9.94 1.61
CA ASP A 74 -23.45 -10.10 0.49
C ASP A 74 -22.79 -9.86 -0.88
N GLU A 75 -21.58 -9.35 -0.95
CA GLU A 75 -20.90 -8.99 -2.21
C GLU A 75 -19.97 -10.09 -2.75
N GLY A 76 -19.85 -11.21 -2.07
CA GLY A 76 -18.89 -12.26 -2.43
C GLY A 76 -17.43 -11.84 -2.21
N ALA A 77 -16.49 -12.69 -2.60
CA ALA A 77 -15.05 -12.36 -2.52
C ALA A 77 -14.66 -11.49 -3.73
N ARG A 78 -15.02 -10.21 -3.73
CA ARG A 78 -14.54 -9.28 -4.75
C ARG A 78 -13.08 -8.97 -4.49
N LEU A 79 -12.24 -9.18 -5.49
CA LEU A 79 -10.82 -8.81 -5.46
C LEU A 79 -10.64 -7.28 -5.34
N GLU A 80 -11.69 -6.53 -5.60
CA GLU A 80 -11.76 -5.05 -5.57
C GLU A 80 -12.13 -4.48 -4.19
N ALA A 81 -12.31 -5.33 -3.16
CA ALA A 81 -12.58 -4.81 -1.82
C ALA A 81 -11.39 -3.97 -1.33
N GLU A 82 -11.72 -2.79 -0.80
CA GLU A 82 -10.74 -1.76 -0.45
C GLU A 82 -10.90 -1.27 1.00
N ARG A 83 -9.89 -0.56 1.47
CA ARG A 83 -9.85 0.18 2.71
C ARG A 83 -9.37 1.59 2.42
N ARG A 84 -10.10 2.59 2.90
CA ARG A 84 -9.74 4.00 2.71
C ARG A 84 -8.34 4.30 3.21
N GLY A 85 -7.61 5.12 2.45
CA GLY A 85 -6.24 5.51 2.77
C GLY A 85 -6.08 6.14 4.15
N GLY A 86 -7.09 6.85 4.66
CA GLY A 86 -7.09 7.40 6.01
C GLY A 86 -7.01 6.32 7.09
N ASP A 87 -7.79 5.23 6.96
CA ASP A 87 -7.75 4.10 7.90
C ASP A 87 -6.42 3.34 7.83
N VAL A 88 -5.84 3.26 6.64
CA VAL A 88 -4.50 2.69 6.42
C VAL A 88 -3.44 3.54 7.11
N ALA A 89 -3.48 4.85 6.88
CA ALA A 89 -2.55 5.80 7.48
C ALA A 89 -2.67 5.86 9.02
N ASP A 90 -3.88 5.76 9.57
CA ASP A 90 -4.09 5.70 11.03
C ASP A 90 -3.36 4.52 11.65
N GLY A 91 -3.47 3.33 11.03
CA GLY A 91 -2.74 2.14 11.46
C GLY A 91 -1.23 2.32 11.36
N ALA A 92 -0.75 2.84 10.24
CA ALA A 92 0.67 3.08 9.99
C ALA A 92 1.26 4.10 10.99
N VAL A 93 0.56 5.21 11.25
CA VAL A 93 0.94 6.24 12.23
C VAL A 93 0.98 5.67 13.65
N ALA A 94 -0.04 4.91 14.05
CA ALA A 94 -0.08 4.28 15.37
C ALA A 94 1.09 3.31 15.55
N TRP A 95 1.40 2.48 14.54
CA TRP A 95 2.53 1.57 14.56
C TRP A 95 3.87 2.32 14.60
N LEU A 96 4.01 3.36 13.79
CA LEU A 96 5.23 4.16 13.71
C LEU A 96 5.54 4.83 15.06
N ASN A 97 4.52 5.34 15.75
CA ASN A 97 4.68 5.96 17.08
C ASN A 97 5.18 4.99 18.16
N GLN A 98 4.96 3.68 17.97
CA GLN A 98 5.41 2.63 18.89
C GLN A 98 6.69 1.93 18.41
N SER A 99 7.16 2.25 17.21
CA SER A 99 8.30 1.57 16.61
C SER A 99 9.61 2.17 17.07
N THR A 100 10.57 1.30 17.33
CA THR A 100 11.97 1.68 17.56
C THR A 100 12.72 1.63 16.21
N SER A 101 13.84 2.34 16.11
CA SER A 101 14.75 2.26 14.97
C SER A 101 15.70 1.06 15.14
N PRO A 102 16.11 0.37 14.06
CA PRO A 102 15.70 0.60 12.67
C PRO A 102 14.33 -0.04 12.38
N PHE A 103 13.62 0.51 11.41
CA PHE A 103 12.35 -0.05 10.97
C PHE A 103 12.22 -0.03 9.44
N PHE A 104 11.36 -0.90 8.92
CA PHE A 104 10.83 -0.90 7.56
C PHE A 104 9.31 -0.82 7.61
N LEU A 105 8.74 0.17 6.98
CA LEU A 105 7.30 0.37 6.91
C LEU A 105 6.86 0.40 5.45
N TRP A 106 5.94 -0.48 5.09
CA TRP A 106 5.25 -0.46 3.80
C TRP A 106 3.81 0.01 4.01
N VAL A 107 3.43 1.07 3.32
CA VAL A 107 2.07 1.58 3.30
C VAL A 107 1.57 1.52 1.87
N HIS A 108 0.45 0.84 1.67
CA HIS A 108 -0.23 0.75 0.39
C HIS A 108 -1.56 1.50 0.48
N LEU A 109 -1.66 2.59 -0.24
CA LEU A 109 -2.90 3.34 -0.42
C LEU A 109 -3.55 2.86 -1.71
N TYR A 110 -4.84 2.52 -1.65
CA TYR A 110 -5.59 2.05 -2.81
C TYR A 110 -6.26 3.21 -3.55
N ASP A 111 -6.51 4.31 -2.86
CA ASP A 111 -6.87 5.57 -3.51
C ASP A 111 -5.65 6.08 -4.32
N PRO A 112 -5.76 6.51 -5.58
CA PRO A 112 -6.95 6.56 -6.43
C PRO A 112 -7.18 5.26 -7.20
N HIS A 113 -8.40 4.69 -7.12
CA HIS A 113 -8.83 3.54 -7.89
C HIS A 113 -10.33 3.64 -8.17
N ALA A 114 -10.75 3.29 -9.38
CA ALA A 114 -12.17 3.32 -9.74
C ALA A 114 -13.02 2.36 -8.89
N PRO A 115 -14.28 2.74 -8.49
CA PRO A 115 -14.93 4.02 -8.76
C PRO A 115 -14.36 5.15 -7.88
N TYR A 116 -14.13 6.32 -8.49
CA TYR A 116 -13.51 7.45 -7.79
C TYR A 116 -14.52 8.13 -6.88
N GLU A 117 -14.35 7.98 -5.58
CA GLU A 117 -15.20 8.55 -4.52
C GLU A 117 -14.36 9.29 -3.47
N PRO A 118 -13.70 10.40 -3.82
CA PRO A 118 -12.86 11.13 -2.88
C PRO A 118 -13.67 11.63 -1.67
N PRO A 119 -13.09 11.65 -0.47
CA PRO A 119 -13.76 12.23 0.68
C PRO A 119 -14.12 13.69 0.45
N ALA A 120 -15.17 14.18 1.18
CA ALA A 120 -15.68 15.54 1.03
C ALA A 120 -14.57 16.60 1.08
N GLY A 121 -14.64 17.56 0.18
CA GLY A 121 -13.68 18.66 0.05
C GLY A 121 -12.46 18.36 -0.83
N TYR A 122 -12.21 17.10 -1.19
CA TYR A 122 -11.06 16.77 -2.05
C TYR A 122 -11.39 16.93 -3.54
N ALA A 123 -12.58 16.52 -3.97
CA ALA A 123 -13.01 16.78 -5.36
C ALA A 123 -13.10 18.26 -5.65
N GLU A 124 -13.62 19.06 -4.72
CA GLU A 124 -13.71 20.51 -4.87
C GLU A 124 -12.33 21.17 -4.99
N LYS A 125 -11.34 20.72 -4.21
CA LYS A 125 -9.94 21.19 -4.33
C LYS A 125 -9.32 20.81 -5.69
N ALA A 126 -9.82 19.76 -6.31
CA ALA A 126 -9.41 19.29 -7.62
C ALA A 126 -10.32 19.79 -8.77
N ASN A 127 -11.03 20.91 -8.57
CA ASN A 127 -11.95 21.50 -9.55
C ASN A 127 -13.08 20.55 -10.00
N GLY A 128 -13.54 19.67 -9.13
CA GLY A 128 -14.59 18.69 -9.40
C GLY A 128 -14.10 17.37 -10.02
N ASP A 129 -12.81 17.23 -10.25
CA ASP A 129 -12.22 16.00 -10.75
C ASP A 129 -12.08 14.98 -9.63
N ALA A 130 -12.80 13.86 -9.72
CA ALA A 130 -12.83 12.84 -8.67
C ALA A 130 -11.50 12.06 -8.55
N TYR A 131 -10.87 11.69 -9.67
CA TYR A 131 -9.57 11.01 -9.67
C TYR A 131 -8.49 11.89 -9.02
N ASN A 132 -8.36 13.14 -9.46
CA ASN A 132 -7.42 14.09 -8.87
C ASN A 132 -7.77 14.40 -7.41
N GLY A 133 -9.05 14.32 -7.03
CA GLY A 133 -9.50 14.41 -5.64
C GLY A 133 -8.95 13.28 -4.78
N GLU A 134 -8.96 12.04 -5.29
CA GLU A 134 -8.37 10.89 -4.60
C GLU A 134 -6.85 10.93 -4.55
N VAL A 135 -6.19 11.40 -5.63
CA VAL A 135 -4.73 11.65 -5.61
C VAL A 135 -4.37 12.64 -4.50
N ALA A 136 -5.12 13.75 -4.39
CA ALA A 136 -4.90 14.74 -3.33
C ALA A 136 -5.19 14.18 -1.93
N TYR A 137 -6.14 13.26 -1.82
CA TYR A 137 -6.43 12.57 -0.57
C TYR A 137 -5.30 11.61 -0.19
N ALA A 138 -4.80 10.79 -1.11
CA ALA A 138 -3.66 9.90 -0.90
C ALA A 138 -2.40 10.69 -0.49
N ASP A 139 -2.10 11.79 -1.18
CA ASP A 139 -0.99 12.68 -0.83
C ASP A 139 -1.10 13.20 0.60
N ALA A 140 -2.30 13.60 1.02
CA ALA A 140 -2.54 14.02 2.39
C ALA A 140 -2.27 12.90 3.42
N GLN A 141 -2.51 11.63 3.08
CA GLN A 141 -2.18 10.52 3.98
C GLN A 141 -0.66 10.28 4.04
N VAL A 142 0.04 10.39 2.93
CA VAL A 142 1.51 10.34 2.90
C VAL A 142 2.09 11.47 3.76
N ALA A 143 1.56 12.69 3.63
CA ALA A 143 1.99 13.83 4.44
C ALA A 143 1.85 13.57 5.95
N ARG A 144 0.77 12.93 6.42
CA ARG A 144 0.57 12.57 7.83
C ARG A 144 1.66 11.64 8.34
N ILE A 145 2.06 10.66 7.54
CA ILE A 145 3.12 9.69 7.90
C ILE A 145 4.48 10.41 7.96
N VAL A 146 4.79 11.23 6.96
CA VAL A 146 6.03 12.02 6.92
C VAL A 146 6.11 12.98 8.11
N GLU A 147 4.99 13.58 8.53
CA GLU A 147 4.96 14.48 9.68
C GLU A 147 5.30 13.76 10.99
N VAL A 148 4.88 12.51 11.14
CA VAL A 148 5.32 11.67 12.29
C VAL A 148 6.83 11.47 12.28
N LEU A 149 7.44 11.24 11.13
CA LEU A 149 8.91 11.12 11.02
C LEU A 149 9.61 12.43 11.41
N ARG A 150 9.05 13.57 11.00
CA ARG A 150 9.57 14.91 11.39
C ARG A 150 9.46 15.14 12.87
N ALA A 151 8.29 14.89 13.45
CA ALA A 151 8.03 15.07 14.88
C ALA A 151 8.96 14.18 15.76
N ARG A 152 9.36 13.03 15.24
CA ARG A 152 10.31 12.12 15.90
C ARG A 152 11.78 12.47 15.66
N GLY A 153 12.08 13.49 14.89
CA GLY A 153 13.46 13.82 14.49
C GLY A 153 14.12 12.76 13.61
N ALA A 154 13.32 11.90 12.95
CA ALA A 154 13.81 10.76 12.17
C ALA A 154 13.98 11.06 10.66
N SER A 155 13.61 12.26 10.20
CA SER A 155 13.61 12.59 8.76
C SER A 155 14.99 12.46 8.10
N SER A 156 16.08 12.79 8.80
CA SER A 156 17.43 12.71 8.25
C SER A 156 18.00 11.29 8.23
N SER A 157 17.38 10.36 8.94
CA SER A 157 17.81 8.95 9.05
C SER A 157 16.84 7.96 8.42
N THR A 158 15.78 8.45 7.77
CA THR A 158 14.76 7.63 7.11
C THR A 158 14.74 7.90 5.61
N VAL A 159 14.83 6.84 4.81
CA VAL A 159 14.57 6.91 3.38
C VAL A 159 13.08 6.76 3.17
N VAL A 160 12.45 7.72 2.50
CA VAL A 160 11.04 7.66 2.06
C VAL A 160 11.04 7.44 0.56
N ALA A 161 10.43 6.34 0.12
CA ALA A 161 10.23 6.04 -1.29
C ALA A 161 8.73 6.02 -1.59
N VAL A 162 8.30 6.70 -2.64
CA VAL A 162 6.93 6.71 -3.15
C VAL A 162 6.96 6.18 -4.58
N ALA A 163 6.09 5.23 -4.89
CA ALA A 163 5.99 4.64 -6.22
C ALA A 163 4.54 4.37 -6.57
N GLY A 164 4.13 4.71 -7.79
CA GLY A 164 2.93 4.14 -8.40
C GLY A 164 3.28 2.75 -8.96
N ASP A 165 2.41 1.77 -8.76
CA ASP A 165 2.61 0.41 -9.28
C ASP A 165 2.17 0.27 -10.74
N HIS A 166 1.28 1.14 -11.19
CA HIS A 166 0.88 1.37 -12.59
C HIS A 166 0.28 2.77 -12.76
N GLY A 167 -0.01 3.14 -13.98
CA GLY A 167 -0.80 4.33 -14.31
C GLY A 167 -2.30 4.02 -14.33
N GLU A 168 -3.09 5.04 -14.66
CA GLU A 168 -4.55 4.97 -14.80
C GLU A 168 -4.95 5.46 -16.19
N GLY A 169 -5.85 4.74 -16.85
CA GLY A 169 -6.47 5.18 -18.10
C GLY A 169 -7.70 6.03 -17.78
N LEU A 170 -7.66 7.29 -18.19
CA LEU A 170 -8.75 8.25 -17.92
C LEU A 170 -9.57 8.57 -19.18
N GLY A 171 -9.55 7.67 -20.18
CA GLY A 171 -10.29 7.79 -21.42
C GLY A 171 -9.50 8.46 -22.57
N GLU A 172 -8.19 8.74 -22.39
CA GLU A 172 -7.37 9.42 -23.41
C GLU A 172 -7.23 8.63 -24.72
N HIS A 173 -7.39 7.31 -24.65
CA HIS A 173 -7.30 6.41 -25.81
C HIS A 173 -8.64 5.74 -26.13
N GLY A 174 -9.75 6.23 -25.53
CA GLY A 174 -11.10 5.70 -25.76
C GLY A 174 -11.48 4.51 -24.87
N GLU A 175 -10.65 4.17 -23.88
CA GLU A 175 -11.00 3.23 -22.83
C GLU A 175 -12.04 3.83 -21.89
N GLN A 176 -12.82 2.97 -21.22
CA GLN A 176 -13.68 3.40 -20.10
C GLN A 176 -12.89 3.27 -18.80
N PRO A 177 -12.93 4.30 -17.94
CA PRO A 177 -12.31 4.24 -16.63
C PRO A 177 -12.97 3.23 -15.71
#